data_2e4ca52f2d1548eaa841364cbd489062
#
_entry.id   2e4ca52f2d1548eaa841364cbd489062
#
_cell.length_a   1.000
_cell.length_b   1.000
_cell.length_c   1.000
_cell.angle_alpha   90.00
_cell.angle_beta   90.00
_cell.angle_gamma   90.00
#
_symmetry.space_group_name_H-M   'P 1'
#
loop_
_entity.id
_entity.type
_entity.pdbx_description
1 polymer ?
#
loop_
_entity_poly.entity_id
_entity_poly.type
_entity_poly.pdbx_seq_one_letter_code
_entity_poly.pdbx_strand_id
1 'polypeptide(L)'
;LEAEDYDTEINDAQKISLDEQSGDVKIKKAGTYQLSGTLKNGSVVVDAKAAVVRIVLDNAHIRSKNSAPVYVKQADKVIITLPKGTASSLKDTASYTVDEKEEPSAALFSKDDLTINGSGTLNITASYKNGIQCKDTLKLVDTNLNITAENDGIKVRDALLIYKGSYTVKAQGDGIVTTNEKEQGNLCIDQGTFAIEAQQDGLQSAGDLTIYDGVFTVTSGGGSVHRVDTGSALQPWGEFDDHDEAVQKSQKGIKAAKNMVLYKGSYTISSHDDALH
;
A
#
# COMPACT_ATOMS: atom_id res chain seq x y z
N LEU A 1 -8.93 -4.52 -15.23
CA LEU A 1 -9.54 -5.44 -14.25
C LEU A 1 -10.27 -6.54 -14.99
N GLU A 2 -10.20 -7.76 -14.48
CA GLU A 2 -10.81 -8.96 -14.99
C GLU A 2 -12.06 -9.32 -14.17
N ALA A 3 -12.92 -10.21 -14.67
CA ALA A 3 -14.16 -10.59 -13.97
C ALA A 3 -13.88 -11.16 -12.56
N GLU A 4 -12.80 -11.94 -12.41
CA GLU A 4 -12.41 -12.52 -11.13
C GLU A 4 -11.93 -11.51 -10.10
N ASP A 5 -11.46 -10.31 -10.52
CA ASP A 5 -11.07 -9.24 -9.61
C ASP A 5 -12.28 -8.65 -8.86
N TYR A 6 -13.47 -8.72 -9.47
CA TYR A 6 -14.74 -8.27 -8.88
C TYR A 6 -15.45 -9.37 -8.10
N ASP A 7 -15.09 -10.62 -8.33
CA ASP A 7 -15.75 -11.76 -7.68
C ASP A 7 -15.39 -11.81 -6.19
N THR A 8 -16.40 -11.70 -5.34
CA THR A 8 -16.28 -11.80 -3.87
C THR A 8 -17.03 -13.01 -3.31
N GLU A 9 -17.51 -13.93 -4.17
CA GLU A 9 -18.18 -15.12 -3.70
C GLU A 9 -17.23 -16.10 -3.03
N ILE A 10 -17.70 -16.71 -1.94
CA ILE A 10 -16.91 -17.60 -1.10
C ILE A 10 -17.48 -19.01 -1.26
N ASN A 11 -17.27 -19.60 -2.43
CA ASN A 11 -17.69 -20.95 -2.70
C ASN A 11 -16.55 -21.95 -2.42
N ASP A 12 -16.87 -23.13 -1.92
CA ASP A 12 -15.94 -24.26 -1.69
C ASP A 12 -14.66 -23.89 -0.92
N ALA A 13 -14.76 -22.93 0.02
CA ALA A 13 -13.61 -22.47 0.77
C ALA A 13 -13.16 -23.50 1.84
N GLN A 14 -11.87 -23.80 1.83
CA GLN A 14 -11.23 -24.48 2.95
C GLN A 14 -11.17 -23.54 4.14
N LYS A 15 -11.89 -23.85 5.22
CA LYS A 15 -11.91 -23.05 6.45
C LYS A 15 -10.70 -23.36 7.30
N ILE A 16 -10.02 -22.31 7.77
CA ILE A 16 -8.86 -22.39 8.64
C ILE A 16 -9.10 -21.48 9.85
N SER A 17 -9.24 -22.08 11.04
CA SER A 17 -9.26 -21.36 12.31
C SER A 17 -7.84 -20.94 12.67
N LEU A 18 -7.58 -19.65 12.73
CA LEU A 18 -6.28 -19.10 13.12
C LEU A 18 -5.99 -19.27 14.61
N ASP A 19 -7.03 -19.39 15.44
CA ASP A 19 -6.89 -19.63 16.89
C ASP A 19 -6.26 -21.00 17.19
N GLU A 20 -6.40 -21.95 16.27
CA GLU A 20 -5.85 -23.30 16.38
C GLU A 20 -4.41 -23.42 15.85
N GLN A 21 -3.86 -22.32 15.25
CA GLN A 21 -2.53 -22.36 14.67
C GLN A 21 -1.46 -21.89 15.67
N SER A 22 -0.35 -22.60 15.73
CA SER A 22 0.80 -22.27 16.60
C SER A 22 2.02 -21.73 15.84
N GLY A 23 1.87 -21.42 14.53
CA GLY A 23 2.94 -20.94 13.67
C GLY A 23 2.40 -20.59 12.28
N ASP A 24 3.24 -20.65 11.28
CA ASP A 24 2.86 -20.25 9.92
C ASP A 24 1.79 -21.14 9.30
N VAL A 25 0.81 -20.51 8.68
CA VAL A 25 -0.17 -21.14 7.80
C VAL A 25 0.40 -21.16 6.38
N LYS A 26 0.70 -22.35 5.84
CA LYS A 26 1.32 -22.51 4.52
C LYS A 26 0.30 -22.95 3.49
N ILE A 27 0.05 -22.12 2.49
CA ILE A 27 -0.82 -22.39 1.35
C ILE A 27 0.05 -22.74 0.16
N LYS A 28 -0.09 -23.98 -0.35
CA LYS A 28 0.78 -24.54 -1.41
C LYS A 28 0.03 -24.98 -2.66
N LYS A 29 -1.28 -24.77 -2.73
CA LYS A 29 -2.14 -25.21 -3.83
C LYS A 29 -3.14 -24.13 -4.20
N ALA A 30 -3.62 -24.16 -5.44
CA ALA A 30 -4.78 -23.37 -5.85
C ALA A 30 -6.01 -23.66 -4.97
N GLY A 31 -6.89 -22.68 -4.84
CA GLY A 31 -8.14 -22.82 -4.12
C GLY A 31 -8.48 -21.59 -3.29
N THR A 32 -9.63 -21.67 -2.63
CA THR A 32 -10.15 -20.63 -1.74
C THR A 32 -9.93 -21.05 -0.28
N TYR A 33 -9.33 -20.19 0.50
CA TYR A 33 -9.00 -20.41 1.92
C TYR A 33 -9.65 -19.32 2.77
N GLN A 34 -10.62 -19.68 3.59
CA GLN A 34 -11.28 -18.75 4.52
C GLN A 34 -10.59 -18.80 5.87
N LEU A 35 -9.94 -17.71 6.25
CA LEU A 35 -9.23 -17.55 7.50
C LEU A 35 -10.10 -16.75 8.48
N SER A 36 -10.24 -17.25 9.71
CA SER A 36 -10.95 -16.56 10.79
C SER A 36 -10.22 -16.72 12.14
N GLY A 37 -10.47 -15.80 13.08
CA GLY A 37 -9.84 -15.81 14.40
C GLY A 37 -8.46 -15.15 14.42
N THR A 38 -7.60 -15.53 15.37
CA THR A 38 -6.36 -14.81 15.67
C THR A 38 -5.13 -15.69 15.59
N LEU A 39 -4.22 -15.39 14.69
CA LEU A 39 -2.84 -15.91 14.67
C LEU A 39 -1.95 -14.98 15.49
N LYS A 40 -1.58 -15.41 16.72
CA LYS A 40 -0.84 -14.56 17.67
C LYS A 40 0.62 -14.36 17.32
N ASN A 41 1.23 -15.33 16.62
CA ASN A 41 2.61 -15.27 16.16
C ASN A 41 2.82 -16.25 15.01
N GLY A 42 2.83 -15.74 13.79
CA GLY A 42 3.02 -16.51 12.57
C GLY A 42 2.59 -15.72 11.36
N SER A 43 2.81 -16.28 10.21
CA SER A 43 2.51 -15.70 8.90
C SER A 43 1.58 -16.60 8.10
N VAL A 44 0.75 -16.02 7.26
CA VAL A 44 0.09 -16.72 6.16
C VAL A 44 1.03 -16.65 4.96
N VAL A 45 1.61 -17.78 4.58
CA VAL A 45 2.61 -17.87 3.52
C VAL A 45 2.01 -18.58 2.32
N VAL A 46 1.89 -17.89 1.19
CA VAL A 46 1.50 -18.47 -0.09
C VAL A 46 2.76 -18.87 -0.85
N ASP A 47 2.89 -20.17 -1.11
CA ASP A 47 4.00 -20.76 -1.86
C ASP A 47 3.41 -21.80 -2.84
N ALA A 48 2.66 -21.30 -3.85
CA ALA A 48 1.80 -22.07 -4.73
C ALA A 48 2.08 -21.71 -6.19
N LYS A 49 3.26 -22.15 -6.69
CA LYS A 49 3.77 -21.81 -8.03
C LYS A 49 2.72 -22.04 -9.11
N ALA A 50 2.52 -21.05 -9.99
CA ALA A 50 1.59 -21.06 -11.12
C ALA A 50 0.15 -21.41 -10.71
N ALA A 51 -0.29 -20.96 -9.53
CA ALA A 51 -1.61 -21.20 -9.00
C ALA A 51 -2.33 -19.90 -8.66
N VAL A 52 -3.61 -19.84 -8.93
CA VAL A 52 -4.49 -18.79 -8.41
C VAL A 52 -4.94 -19.20 -7.01
N VAL A 53 -4.71 -18.32 -6.04
CA VAL A 53 -5.05 -18.54 -4.63
C VAL A 53 -5.97 -17.41 -4.17
N ARG A 54 -7.13 -17.77 -3.60
CA ARG A 54 -8.02 -16.81 -2.93
C ARG A 54 -7.91 -16.98 -1.42
N ILE A 55 -7.61 -15.89 -0.72
CA ILE A 55 -7.60 -15.81 0.74
C ILE A 55 -8.76 -14.92 1.18
N VAL A 56 -9.68 -15.49 1.93
CA VAL A 56 -10.80 -14.75 2.51
C VAL A 56 -10.45 -14.41 3.95
N LEU A 57 -10.36 -13.12 4.27
CA LEU A 57 -10.10 -12.65 5.63
C LEU A 57 -11.43 -12.34 6.33
N ASP A 58 -11.98 -13.34 7.02
CA ASP A 58 -13.24 -13.25 7.74
C ASP A 58 -13.00 -12.99 9.24
N ASN A 59 -12.87 -11.73 9.62
CA ASN A 59 -12.46 -11.31 10.97
C ASN A 59 -11.15 -12.02 11.40
N ALA A 60 -10.19 -12.04 10.47
CA ALA A 60 -8.88 -12.66 10.65
C ALA A 60 -7.88 -11.64 11.18
N HIS A 61 -7.28 -11.94 12.32
CA HIS A 61 -6.27 -11.07 12.95
C HIS A 61 -4.92 -11.79 12.95
N ILE A 62 -3.98 -11.31 12.14
CA ILE A 62 -2.68 -11.96 11.95
C ILE A 62 -1.59 -11.06 12.51
N ARG A 63 -0.81 -11.60 13.45
CA ARG A 63 0.36 -10.94 14.00
C ARG A 63 1.60 -11.80 13.78
N SER A 64 2.62 -11.21 13.15
CA SER A 64 3.92 -11.83 12.98
C SER A 64 4.99 -11.05 13.73
N LYS A 65 5.95 -11.77 14.36
CA LYS A 65 7.02 -11.16 15.15
C LYS A 65 8.29 -10.93 14.35
N ASN A 66 8.50 -11.63 13.25
CA ASN A 66 9.77 -11.63 12.54
C ASN A 66 9.63 -11.77 11.01
N SER A 67 8.44 -11.56 10.48
CA SER A 67 8.16 -11.62 9.05
C SER A 67 6.85 -10.89 8.73
N ALA A 68 6.50 -10.80 7.45
CA ALA A 68 5.21 -10.31 7.00
C ALA A 68 4.06 -11.16 7.54
N PRO A 69 3.01 -10.59 8.15
CA PRO A 69 1.78 -11.31 8.48
C PRO A 69 1.19 -12.07 7.29
N VAL A 70 1.22 -11.48 6.08
CA VAL A 70 0.87 -12.18 4.85
C VAL A 70 2.03 -12.05 3.85
N TYR A 71 2.55 -13.19 3.42
CA TYR A 71 3.69 -13.29 2.51
C TYR A 71 3.37 -14.18 1.31
N VAL A 72 3.21 -13.57 0.14
CA VAL A 72 3.12 -14.28 -1.13
C VAL A 72 4.54 -14.43 -1.70
N LYS A 73 5.08 -15.64 -1.58
CA LYS A 73 6.41 -16.00 -2.11
C LYS A 73 6.38 -16.28 -3.59
N GLN A 74 5.36 -17.03 -4.02
CA GLN A 74 5.07 -17.32 -5.41
C GLN A 74 3.64 -17.78 -5.59
N ALA A 75 3.02 -17.31 -6.65
CA ALA A 75 1.71 -17.70 -7.15
C ALA A 75 1.65 -17.38 -8.66
N ASP A 76 0.55 -17.65 -9.34
CA ASP A 76 0.20 -16.98 -10.59
C ASP A 76 -0.48 -15.64 -10.22
N LYS A 77 -1.44 -15.72 -9.29
CA LYS A 77 -2.18 -14.57 -8.77
C LYS A 77 -2.71 -14.88 -7.37
N VAL A 78 -2.72 -13.88 -6.49
CA VAL A 78 -3.41 -13.97 -5.20
C VAL A 78 -4.55 -12.96 -5.14
N ILE A 79 -5.71 -13.42 -4.69
CA ILE A 79 -6.88 -12.56 -4.44
C ILE A 79 -7.17 -12.59 -2.95
N ILE A 80 -7.11 -11.44 -2.28
CA ILE A 80 -7.54 -11.28 -0.89
C ILE A 80 -8.94 -10.70 -0.90
N THR A 81 -9.91 -11.48 -0.43
CA THR A 81 -11.31 -11.06 -0.32
C THR A 81 -11.63 -10.63 1.11
N LEU A 82 -12.22 -9.45 1.25
CA LEU A 82 -12.68 -8.86 2.50
C LEU A 82 -14.21 -8.91 2.54
N PRO A 83 -14.84 -9.89 3.19
CA PRO A 83 -16.29 -10.02 3.20
C PRO A 83 -16.95 -8.78 3.82
N LYS A 84 -18.10 -8.42 3.29
CA LYS A 84 -18.89 -7.28 3.80
C LYS A 84 -19.19 -7.42 5.29
N GLY A 85 -18.94 -6.34 6.05
CA GLY A 85 -19.21 -6.28 7.48
C GLY A 85 -18.15 -6.95 8.36
N THR A 86 -17.05 -7.47 7.77
CA THR A 86 -15.91 -7.98 8.53
C THR A 86 -14.84 -6.92 8.73
N ALA A 87 -14.04 -7.09 9.79
CA ALA A 87 -12.87 -6.27 10.06
C ALA A 87 -11.68 -7.18 10.41
N SER A 88 -10.70 -7.23 9.52
CA SER A 88 -9.48 -8.01 9.68
C SER A 88 -8.28 -7.13 9.98
N SER A 89 -7.20 -7.69 10.52
CA SER A 89 -6.00 -6.93 10.80
C SER A 89 -4.71 -7.71 10.54
N LEU A 90 -3.71 -6.98 10.02
CA LEU A 90 -2.34 -7.44 9.86
C LEU A 90 -1.43 -6.55 10.72
N LYS A 91 -0.61 -7.17 11.56
CA LYS A 91 0.32 -6.45 12.41
C LYS A 91 1.67 -7.15 12.45
N ASP A 92 2.71 -6.42 12.19
CA ASP A 92 4.10 -6.87 12.32
C ASP A 92 4.83 -6.24 13.52
N THR A 93 6.13 -6.41 13.55
CA THR A 93 7.05 -5.79 14.51
C THR A 93 8.23 -5.16 13.79
N ALA A 94 9.01 -4.33 14.50
CA ALA A 94 10.07 -3.51 13.93
C ALA A 94 11.27 -4.27 13.32
N SER A 95 11.32 -5.59 13.41
CA SER A 95 12.41 -6.38 12.83
C SER A 95 11.92 -7.64 12.17
N TYR A 96 12.48 -7.92 10.97
CA TYR A 96 12.19 -9.12 10.20
C TYR A 96 13.44 -9.98 10.05
N THR A 97 13.23 -11.29 9.89
CA THR A 97 14.23 -12.16 9.27
C THR A 97 13.99 -12.10 7.77
N VAL A 98 14.89 -11.44 7.05
CA VAL A 98 14.79 -11.22 5.60
C VAL A 98 15.79 -12.09 4.85
N ASP A 99 15.54 -12.31 3.55
CA ASP A 99 16.49 -12.96 2.64
C ASP A 99 17.57 -11.98 2.15
N GLU A 100 18.45 -12.44 1.25
CA GLU A 100 19.54 -11.63 0.67
C GLU A 100 19.02 -10.41 -0.14
N LYS A 101 17.74 -10.39 -0.50
CA LYS A 101 17.07 -9.26 -1.18
C LYS A 101 16.32 -8.35 -0.22
N GLU A 102 16.51 -8.54 1.08
CA GLU A 102 15.74 -7.85 2.13
C GLU A 102 14.22 -8.06 2.03
N GLU A 103 13.78 -9.27 1.65
CA GLU A 103 12.38 -9.65 1.52
C GLU A 103 11.95 -10.68 2.59
N PRO A 104 10.72 -10.57 3.10
CA PRO A 104 9.67 -9.56 2.81
C PRO A 104 9.97 -8.20 3.44
N SER A 105 9.36 -7.12 2.91
CA SER A 105 9.58 -5.75 3.36
C SER A 105 8.27 -4.96 3.57
N ALA A 106 7.18 -5.67 3.87
CA ALA A 106 5.87 -5.08 4.17
C ALA A 106 5.04 -6.01 5.06
N ALA A 107 4.03 -5.49 5.72
CA ALA A 107 3.09 -6.32 6.49
C ALA A 107 2.23 -7.21 5.59
N LEU A 108 1.88 -6.74 4.40
CA LEU A 108 1.34 -7.53 3.31
C LEU A 108 2.32 -7.45 2.14
N PHE A 109 3.03 -8.53 1.87
CA PHE A 109 4.04 -8.58 0.83
C PHE A 109 3.71 -9.62 -0.24
N SER A 110 3.70 -9.20 -1.51
CA SER A 110 3.54 -10.09 -2.65
C SER A 110 4.67 -9.94 -3.66
N LYS A 111 5.18 -11.08 -4.16
CA LYS A 111 6.12 -11.12 -5.30
C LYS A 111 5.40 -11.13 -6.64
N ASP A 112 4.16 -11.55 -6.66
CA ASP A 112 3.34 -11.76 -7.85
C ASP A 112 2.06 -10.93 -7.79
N ASP A 113 1.25 -10.98 -8.82
CA ASP A 113 -0.02 -10.25 -8.95
C ASP A 113 -0.90 -10.39 -7.71
N LEU A 114 -1.39 -9.27 -7.22
CA LEU A 114 -2.23 -9.20 -6.04
C LEU A 114 -3.50 -8.41 -6.32
N THR A 115 -4.64 -9.00 -6.05
CA THR A 115 -5.93 -8.30 -5.99
C THR A 115 -6.41 -8.28 -4.55
N ILE A 116 -6.90 -7.14 -4.08
CA ILE A 116 -7.65 -7.04 -2.82
C ILE A 116 -9.05 -6.56 -3.19
N ASN A 117 -10.07 -7.34 -2.83
CA ASN A 117 -11.45 -7.02 -3.16
C ASN A 117 -12.41 -7.20 -1.98
N GLY A 118 -13.63 -6.65 -2.14
CA GLY A 118 -14.70 -6.77 -1.15
C GLY A 118 -14.75 -5.62 -0.16
N SER A 119 -15.96 -5.33 0.35
CA SER A 119 -16.28 -4.13 1.13
C SER A 119 -16.06 -4.25 2.65
N GLY A 120 -15.39 -5.30 3.11
CA GLY A 120 -14.88 -5.39 4.48
C GLY A 120 -13.73 -4.42 4.74
N THR A 121 -13.26 -4.36 5.98
CA THR A 121 -12.17 -3.49 6.39
C THR A 121 -10.91 -4.29 6.68
N LEU A 122 -9.77 -3.82 6.17
CA LEU A 122 -8.46 -4.35 6.52
C LEU A 122 -7.62 -3.25 7.20
N ASN A 123 -7.22 -3.51 8.43
CA ASN A 123 -6.35 -2.64 9.22
C ASN A 123 -4.92 -3.18 9.17
N ILE A 124 -3.97 -2.37 8.72
CA ILE A 124 -2.56 -2.76 8.60
C ILE A 124 -1.71 -1.86 9.49
N THR A 125 -0.93 -2.47 10.37
CA THR A 125 0.10 -1.78 11.16
C THR A 125 1.45 -2.38 10.82
N ALA A 126 2.23 -1.65 10.02
CA ALA A 126 3.55 -2.04 9.57
C ALA A 126 4.61 -1.27 10.37
N SER A 127 5.21 -1.93 11.33
CA SER A 127 6.24 -1.37 12.21
C SER A 127 7.66 -1.60 11.67
N TYR A 128 7.83 -2.42 10.61
CA TYR A 128 9.13 -2.69 9.99
C TYR A 128 9.43 -1.75 8.83
N LYS A 129 8.64 -1.81 7.77
CA LYS A 129 8.81 -0.97 6.57
C LYS A 129 7.44 -0.57 6.00
N ASN A 130 7.01 -1.22 4.90
CA ASN A 130 5.83 -0.81 4.15
C ASN A 130 4.55 -1.46 4.68
N GLY A 131 3.42 -0.81 4.47
CA GLY A 131 2.12 -1.38 4.77
C GLY A 131 1.79 -2.55 3.83
N ILE A 132 1.66 -2.23 2.55
CA ILE A 132 1.48 -3.19 1.46
C ILE A 132 2.63 -3.00 0.47
N GLN A 133 3.24 -4.11 0.04
CA GLN A 133 4.18 -4.09 -1.08
C GLN A 133 3.87 -5.21 -2.07
N CYS A 134 3.69 -4.85 -3.34
CA CYS A 134 3.55 -5.77 -4.45
C CYS A 134 4.70 -5.56 -5.44
N LYS A 135 5.38 -6.65 -5.83
CA LYS A 135 6.49 -6.63 -6.79
C LYS A 135 6.01 -6.77 -8.24
N ASP A 136 4.72 -6.88 -8.46
CA ASP A 136 4.05 -6.94 -9.73
C ASP A 136 2.87 -5.97 -9.73
N THR A 137 1.72 -6.33 -10.28
CA THR A 137 0.52 -5.48 -10.32
C THR A 137 -0.33 -5.65 -9.06
N LEU A 138 -0.74 -4.53 -8.46
CA LEU A 138 -1.74 -4.49 -7.39
C LEU A 138 -3.06 -3.92 -7.90
N LYS A 139 -4.14 -4.64 -7.64
CA LYS A 139 -5.51 -4.22 -7.95
C LYS A 139 -6.32 -4.09 -6.65
N LEU A 140 -6.94 -2.93 -6.43
CA LEU A 140 -7.80 -2.65 -5.27
C LEU A 140 -9.23 -2.42 -5.75
N VAL A 141 -10.15 -3.30 -5.35
CA VAL A 141 -11.52 -3.34 -5.89
C VAL A 141 -12.54 -3.28 -4.77
N ASP A 142 -13.14 -2.11 -4.58
CA ASP A 142 -14.17 -1.84 -3.56
C ASP A 142 -13.74 -2.19 -2.13
N THR A 143 -12.55 -1.73 -1.73
CA THR A 143 -11.93 -2.09 -0.45
C THR A 143 -11.91 -0.94 0.54
N ASN A 144 -11.89 -1.26 1.85
CA ASN A 144 -11.63 -0.28 2.91
C ASN A 144 -10.30 -0.64 3.60
N LEU A 145 -9.28 0.19 3.39
CA LEU A 145 -7.95 -0.03 3.94
C LEU A 145 -7.57 1.10 4.91
N ASN A 146 -7.16 0.72 6.11
CA ASN A 146 -6.55 1.61 7.09
C ASN A 146 -5.10 1.16 7.31
N ILE A 147 -4.14 1.98 6.91
CA ILE A 147 -2.72 1.62 6.88
C ILE A 147 -1.93 2.62 7.72
N THR A 148 -1.11 2.09 8.63
CA THR A 148 -0.05 2.85 9.29
C THR A 148 1.27 2.15 9.02
N ALA A 149 2.29 2.86 8.50
CA ALA A 149 3.56 2.28 8.06
C ALA A 149 4.76 3.13 8.46
N GLU A 150 5.86 2.47 8.84
CA GLU A 150 7.15 3.11 9.16
C GLU A 150 7.93 3.55 7.91
N ASN A 151 7.51 3.12 6.72
CA ASN A 151 7.99 3.61 5.44
C ASN A 151 6.76 3.89 4.55
N ASP A 152 6.68 3.31 3.36
CA ASP A 152 5.59 3.59 2.43
C ASP A 152 4.28 2.90 2.85
N GLY A 153 3.17 3.57 2.66
CA GLY A 153 1.85 2.99 2.95
C GLY A 153 1.53 1.85 1.98
N ILE A 154 1.48 2.16 0.69
CA ILE A 154 1.30 1.20 -0.41
C ILE A 154 2.40 1.42 -1.44
N LYS A 155 3.23 0.38 -1.64
CA LYS A 155 4.33 0.37 -2.61
C LYS A 155 4.12 -0.71 -3.66
N VAL A 156 4.09 -0.33 -4.92
CA VAL A 156 3.89 -1.25 -6.03
C VAL A 156 5.01 -1.07 -7.05
N ARG A 157 5.57 -2.18 -7.55
CA ARG A 157 6.61 -2.04 -8.56
C ARG A 157 6.00 -1.67 -9.92
N ASP A 158 5.12 -2.49 -10.44
CA ASP A 158 4.62 -2.32 -11.79
C ASP A 158 3.37 -1.42 -11.81
N ALA A 159 2.16 -1.91 -11.83
CA ALA A 159 0.98 -1.08 -11.90
C ALA A 159 0.11 -1.12 -10.65
N LEU A 160 -0.45 0.02 -10.26
CA LEU A 160 -1.49 0.09 -9.24
C LEU A 160 -2.81 0.56 -9.87
N LEU A 161 -3.83 -0.29 -9.77
CA LEU A 161 -5.17 -0.02 -10.26
C LEU A 161 -6.14 0.03 -9.08
N ILE A 162 -6.79 1.18 -8.87
CA ILE A 162 -7.79 1.37 -7.82
C ILE A 162 -9.13 1.65 -8.48
N TYR A 163 -10.09 0.70 -8.34
CA TYR A 163 -11.43 0.85 -8.89
C TYR A 163 -12.29 1.76 -8.02
N LYS A 164 -12.44 1.43 -6.75
CA LYS A 164 -13.08 2.29 -5.74
C LYS A 164 -12.76 1.80 -4.32
N GLY A 165 -13.17 2.56 -3.31
CA GLY A 165 -13.00 2.17 -1.92
C GLY A 165 -12.72 3.36 -1.01
N SER A 166 -12.32 3.07 0.22
CA SER A 166 -11.90 4.07 1.21
C SER A 166 -10.51 3.73 1.73
N TYR A 167 -9.61 4.70 1.66
CA TYR A 167 -8.19 4.53 1.96
C TYR A 167 -7.75 5.57 2.97
N THR A 168 -7.42 5.13 4.17
CA THR A 168 -6.77 5.96 5.19
C THR A 168 -5.33 5.48 5.33
N VAL A 169 -4.38 6.33 4.97
CA VAL A 169 -2.95 5.98 4.95
C VAL A 169 -2.15 6.97 5.78
N LYS A 170 -1.38 6.45 6.74
CA LYS A 170 -0.37 7.20 7.49
C LYS A 170 0.99 6.55 7.28
N ALA A 171 1.92 7.26 6.66
CA ALA A 171 3.21 6.74 6.24
C ALA A 171 4.36 7.68 6.65
N GLN A 172 5.48 7.09 7.10
CA GLN A 172 6.72 7.85 7.32
C GLN A 172 7.56 7.99 6.03
N GLY A 173 7.19 7.27 4.98
CA GLY A 173 7.65 7.42 3.61
C GLY A 173 6.56 8.04 2.75
N ASP A 174 6.39 7.48 1.54
CA ASP A 174 5.31 7.85 0.62
C ASP A 174 3.97 7.24 1.04
N GLY A 175 2.89 7.95 0.78
CA GLY A 175 1.55 7.43 1.05
C GLY A 175 1.22 6.24 0.14
N ILE A 176 1.20 6.49 -1.16
CA ILE A 176 0.95 5.50 -2.22
C ILE A 176 1.96 5.74 -3.35
N VAL A 177 2.76 4.72 -3.69
CA VAL A 177 3.84 4.87 -4.68
C VAL A 177 3.92 3.68 -5.63
N THR A 178 4.14 3.97 -6.93
CA THR A 178 4.62 3.00 -7.91
C THR A 178 6.08 3.28 -8.28
N THR A 179 6.88 2.25 -8.60
CA THR A 179 8.34 2.40 -8.64
C THR A 179 9.03 1.93 -9.93
N ASN A 180 8.31 1.38 -10.91
CA ASN A 180 8.91 0.95 -12.18
C ASN A 180 9.06 2.11 -13.16
N GLU A 181 10.23 2.71 -13.20
CA GLU A 181 10.54 3.85 -14.09
C GLU A 181 10.67 3.46 -15.57
N LYS A 182 10.84 2.16 -15.87
CA LYS A 182 11.18 1.75 -17.24
C LYS A 182 9.97 1.63 -18.14
N GLU A 183 8.92 0.92 -17.73
CA GLU A 183 7.80 0.63 -18.64
C GLU A 183 6.41 0.72 -18.00
N GLN A 184 6.22 0.33 -16.74
CA GLN A 184 4.89 0.03 -16.21
C GLN A 184 4.48 0.80 -14.96
N GLY A 185 5.29 1.50 -14.27
CA GLY A 185 4.99 2.14 -12.98
C GLY A 185 3.79 3.10 -12.94
N ASN A 186 2.67 2.69 -13.54
CA ASN A 186 1.49 3.53 -13.69
C ASN A 186 0.57 3.43 -12.46
N LEU A 187 -0.05 4.55 -12.11
CA LEU A 187 -1.08 4.65 -11.09
C LEU A 187 -2.40 5.09 -11.74
N CYS A 188 -3.41 4.23 -11.67
CA CYS A 188 -4.73 4.50 -12.22
C CYS A 188 -5.79 4.39 -11.13
N ILE A 189 -6.53 5.48 -10.90
CA ILE A 189 -7.63 5.56 -9.93
C ILE A 189 -8.92 5.87 -10.67
N ASP A 190 -9.89 4.94 -10.62
CA ASP A 190 -11.21 5.16 -11.17
C ASP A 190 -12.02 6.09 -10.26
N GLN A 191 -12.15 5.71 -8.97
CA GLN A 191 -12.78 6.55 -7.95
C GLN A 191 -12.37 6.08 -6.54
N GLY A 192 -12.74 6.84 -5.52
CA GLY A 192 -12.51 6.47 -4.11
C GLY A 192 -12.43 7.67 -3.18
N THR A 193 -12.30 7.37 -1.89
CA THR A 193 -12.05 8.39 -0.87
C THR A 193 -10.68 8.12 -0.25
N PHE A 194 -9.83 9.12 -0.28
CA PHE A 194 -8.44 9.03 0.16
C PHE A 194 -8.15 10.06 1.24
N ALA A 195 -7.71 9.58 2.41
CA ALA A 195 -7.16 10.39 3.49
C ALA A 195 -5.70 9.94 3.70
N ILE A 196 -4.75 10.73 3.22
CA ILE A 196 -3.33 10.37 3.18
C ILE A 196 -2.52 11.38 3.98
N GLU A 197 -1.77 10.88 4.95
CA GLU A 197 -0.75 11.61 5.71
C GLU A 197 0.60 10.93 5.44
N ALA A 198 1.50 11.56 4.69
CA ALA A 198 2.81 11.05 4.33
C ALA A 198 3.92 12.01 4.75
N GLN A 199 5.08 11.50 5.17
CA GLN A 199 6.23 12.36 5.44
C GLN A 199 7.04 12.65 4.16
N GLN A 200 6.79 11.91 3.09
CA GLN A 200 7.31 12.16 1.75
C GLN A 200 6.14 12.47 0.80
N ASP A 201 6.12 11.92 -0.42
CA ASP A 201 5.04 12.20 -1.38
C ASP A 201 3.71 11.57 -0.95
N GLY A 202 2.60 12.27 -1.17
CA GLY A 202 1.27 11.72 -0.85
C GLY A 202 0.90 10.58 -1.80
N LEU A 203 0.83 10.88 -3.11
CA LEU A 203 0.70 9.90 -4.19
C LEU A 203 1.83 10.11 -5.19
N GLN A 204 2.54 9.04 -5.55
CA GLN A 204 3.61 9.10 -6.55
C GLN A 204 3.44 7.99 -7.59
N SER A 205 3.54 8.35 -8.87
CA SER A 205 3.65 7.42 -9.99
C SER A 205 5.02 7.54 -10.65
N ALA A 206 5.72 6.42 -10.82
CA ALA A 206 6.95 6.36 -11.63
C ALA A 206 6.67 6.39 -13.14
N GLY A 207 5.42 6.18 -13.55
CA GLY A 207 4.93 6.30 -14.91
C GLY A 207 3.86 7.37 -15.04
N ASP A 208 2.79 7.02 -15.73
CA ASP A 208 1.60 7.86 -15.87
C ASP A 208 0.72 7.75 -14.61
N LEU A 209 0.13 8.89 -14.22
CA LEU A 209 -0.89 8.96 -13.19
C LEU A 209 -2.21 9.42 -13.81
N THR A 210 -3.25 8.60 -13.65
CA THR A 210 -4.59 8.93 -14.15
C THR A 210 -5.60 8.80 -13.02
N ILE A 211 -6.34 9.87 -12.75
CA ILE A 211 -7.46 9.88 -11.80
C ILE A 211 -8.72 10.27 -12.56
N TYR A 212 -9.71 9.36 -12.59
CA TYR A 212 -11.00 9.62 -13.23
C TYR A 212 -11.95 10.37 -12.32
N ASP A 213 -12.01 10.00 -11.01
CA ASP A 213 -12.84 10.68 -10.00
C ASP A 213 -12.31 10.37 -8.59
N GLY A 214 -12.85 11.01 -7.56
CA GLY A 214 -12.58 10.70 -6.16
C GLY A 214 -12.53 11.92 -5.25
N VAL A 215 -12.40 11.63 -3.96
CA VAL A 215 -12.21 12.66 -2.91
C VAL A 215 -10.86 12.43 -2.26
N PHE A 216 -9.97 13.40 -2.36
CA PHE A 216 -8.60 13.33 -1.89
C PHE A 216 -8.34 14.39 -0.83
N THR A 217 -7.96 13.94 0.36
CA THR A 217 -7.37 14.76 1.41
C THR A 217 -5.95 14.29 1.62
N VAL A 218 -4.97 15.08 1.22
CA VAL A 218 -3.56 14.69 1.22
C VAL A 218 -2.74 15.70 2.02
N THR A 219 -1.99 15.20 2.99
CA THR A 219 -0.96 15.97 3.71
C THR A 219 0.38 15.29 3.48
N SER A 220 1.37 16.02 2.95
CA SER A 220 2.71 15.51 2.68
C SER A 220 3.78 16.42 3.29
N GLY A 221 4.86 15.82 3.82
CA GLY A 221 5.94 16.55 4.46
C GLY A 221 5.54 17.42 5.65
N GLY A 222 4.47 17.04 6.37
CA GLY A 222 3.93 17.86 7.47
C GLY A 222 3.01 19.00 7.02
N GLY A 223 2.74 19.13 5.71
CA GLY A 223 1.84 20.15 5.15
C GLY A 223 2.50 21.48 4.83
N SER A 224 1.71 22.40 4.27
CA SER A 224 2.17 23.73 3.90
C SER A 224 2.52 24.52 5.17
N VAL A 225 3.77 24.91 5.32
CA VAL A 225 4.18 25.90 6.30
C VAL A 225 3.93 27.28 5.70
N HIS A 226 3.13 28.13 6.38
CA HIS A 226 3.14 29.55 6.08
C HIS A 226 4.56 30.07 6.26
N ARG A 227 5.28 30.30 5.14
CA ARG A 227 6.43 31.19 5.20
C ARG A 227 5.90 32.56 5.60
N VAL A 228 6.06 32.93 6.84
CA VAL A 228 6.02 34.34 7.23
C VAL A 228 7.20 34.94 6.49
N ASP A 229 6.92 35.74 5.45
CA ASP A 229 7.92 36.51 4.75
C ASP A 229 8.44 37.56 5.77
N THR A 230 9.38 37.14 6.63
CA THR A 230 10.15 38.04 7.44
C THR A 230 11.08 38.72 6.47
N GLY A 231 10.63 39.87 5.91
CA GLY A 231 11.33 40.67 4.91
C GLY A 231 12.82 40.67 5.11
N SER A 232 13.50 39.73 4.52
CA SER A 232 14.96 39.64 4.51
C SER A 232 15.45 40.74 3.61
N ALA A 233 16.03 41.76 4.22
CA ALA A 233 16.90 42.71 3.52
C ALA A 233 17.86 41.90 2.60
N LEU A 234 17.92 42.31 1.34
CA LEU A 234 18.85 41.80 0.33
C LEU A 234 20.24 41.59 0.96
N GLN A 235 20.66 40.34 1.14
CA GLN A 235 22.02 40.01 1.46
C GLN A 235 22.91 40.30 0.25
N PRO A 236 24.07 40.97 0.41
CA PRO A 236 24.99 41.20 -0.71
C PRO A 236 25.57 39.85 -1.18
N TRP A 237 25.81 39.75 -2.47
CA TRP A 237 26.44 38.61 -3.14
C TRP A 237 27.81 38.32 -2.49
N GLY A 238 27.91 37.16 -1.80
CA GLY A 238 29.20 36.73 -1.21
C GLY A 238 29.03 35.44 -0.43
N GLU A 239 29.73 34.42 -0.88
CA GLU A 239 30.02 33.13 -0.26
C GLU A 239 28.88 32.10 -0.33
N PHE A 240 29.02 31.23 -1.33
CA PHE A 240 28.39 29.90 -1.33
C PHE A 240 29.15 29.05 -0.30
N ASP A 241 28.60 28.90 0.89
CA ASP A 241 29.03 27.86 1.82
C ASP A 241 28.52 26.51 1.26
N ASP A 242 29.48 25.67 0.92
CA ASP A 242 29.28 24.27 0.50
C ASP A 242 28.88 23.47 1.76
N HIS A 243 27.68 23.70 2.28
CA HIS A 243 27.10 22.87 3.32
C HIS A 243 26.32 21.75 2.67
N ASP A 244 26.71 20.51 3.00
CA ASP A 244 26.04 19.24 2.73
C ASP A 244 24.54 19.43 2.47
N GLU A 245 24.14 19.47 1.19
CA GLU A 245 22.76 19.28 0.81
C GLU A 245 22.39 17.84 1.21
N ALA A 246 21.89 17.67 2.43
CA ALA A 246 21.11 16.49 2.76
C ALA A 246 20.05 16.40 1.67
N VAL A 247 20.11 15.37 0.84
CA VAL A 247 19.19 15.15 -0.28
C VAL A 247 17.76 15.29 0.26
N GLN A 248 17.16 16.45 0.03
CA GLN A 248 15.84 16.76 0.55
C GLN A 248 14.86 15.81 -0.15
N LYS A 249 14.29 14.90 0.62
CA LYS A 249 13.32 13.95 0.10
C LYS A 249 12.12 14.70 -0.46
N SER A 250 11.59 14.24 -1.58
CA SER A 250 10.38 14.81 -2.19
C SER A 250 9.21 14.78 -1.21
N GLN A 251 8.44 15.86 -1.13
CA GLN A 251 7.31 16.05 -0.21
C GLN A 251 6.12 16.65 -0.93
N LYS A 252 5.85 16.14 -2.13
CA LYS A 252 4.79 16.60 -3.00
C LYS A 252 3.45 15.96 -2.65
N GLY A 253 2.36 16.67 -2.92
CA GLY A 253 1.01 16.13 -2.70
C GLY A 253 0.73 14.97 -3.65
N ILE A 254 0.71 15.24 -4.95
CA ILE A 254 0.52 14.25 -6.02
C ILE A 254 1.60 14.48 -7.07
N LYS A 255 2.29 13.39 -7.45
CA LYS A 255 3.44 13.44 -8.37
C LYS A 255 3.36 12.34 -9.42
N ALA A 256 3.68 12.68 -10.67
CA ALA A 256 3.87 11.74 -11.76
C ALA A 256 5.21 11.98 -12.44
N ALA A 257 5.97 10.91 -12.71
CA ALA A 257 7.24 11.04 -13.42
C ALA A 257 7.05 11.27 -14.93
N LYS A 258 5.88 10.90 -15.49
CA LYS A 258 5.55 11.10 -16.89
C LYS A 258 4.35 12.06 -17.05
N ASN A 259 3.17 11.53 -17.27
CA ASN A 259 1.97 12.33 -17.48
C ASN A 259 1.04 12.23 -16.28
N MET A 260 0.43 13.35 -15.90
CA MET A 260 -0.64 13.41 -14.90
C MET A 260 -1.93 13.84 -15.56
N VAL A 261 -2.99 13.04 -15.44
CA VAL A 261 -4.32 13.35 -15.97
C VAL A 261 -5.34 13.23 -14.85
N LEU A 262 -5.97 14.34 -14.51
CA LEU A 262 -7.03 14.44 -13.51
C LEU A 262 -8.33 14.83 -14.23
N TYR A 263 -9.25 13.87 -14.40
CA TYR A 263 -10.51 14.14 -15.12
C TYR A 263 -11.52 14.84 -14.23
N LYS A 264 -11.75 14.31 -13.02
CA LYS A 264 -12.71 14.82 -12.03
C LYS A 264 -12.16 14.60 -10.63
N GLY A 265 -12.92 15.01 -9.62
CA GLY A 265 -12.62 14.75 -8.22
C GLY A 265 -12.54 16.03 -7.39
N SER A 266 -12.48 15.83 -6.09
CA SER A 266 -12.26 16.88 -5.09
C SER A 266 -10.91 16.69 -4.43
N TYR A 267 -10.06 17.70 -4.47
CA TYR A 267 -8.69 17.63 -3.97
C TYR A 267 -8.46 18.69 -2.91
N THR A 268 -8.13 18.25 -1.71
CA THR A 268 -7.62 19.09 -0.62
C THR A 268 -6.20 18.64 -0.33
N ILE A 269 -5.21 19.42 -0.74
CA ILE A 269 -3.80 19.06 -0.66
C ILE A 269 -3.07 20.09 0.18
N SER A 270 -2.35 19.62 1.20
CA SER A 270 -1.42 20.39 2.00
C SER A 270 -0.05 19.71 1.94
N SER A 271 0.87 20.26 1.15
CA SER A 271 2.21 19.71 0.93
C SER A 271 3.27 20.69 1.38
N HIS A 272 4.42 20.17 1.81
CA HIS A 272 5.58 21.00 2.13
C HIS A 272 6.24 21.53 0.86
N ASP A 273 6.21 20.76 -0.21
CA ASP A 273 6.67 21.12 -1.57
C ASP A 273 5.44 21.35 -2.47
N ASP A 274 5.51 21.02 -3.76
CA ASP A 274 4.41 21.24 -4.71
C ASP A 274 3.16 20.42 -4.37
N ALA A 275 1.98 20.99 -4.54
CA ALA A 275 0.73 20.24 -4.37
C ALA A 275 0.55 19.22 -5.52
N LEU A 276 0.90 19.62 -6.76
CA LEU A 276 0.89 18.77 -7.96
C LEU A 276 2.22 18.95 -8.70
N HIS A 277 2.80 17.86 -9.18
CA HIS A 277 4.08 17.88 -9.86
C HIS A 277 4.16 16.90 -11.03
#